data_cdfde4b482fa95f32a5678fd81121fea
#
_entry.id   cdfde4b482fa95f32a5678fd81121fea
#
_cell.length_a   1.000
_cell.length_b   1.000
_cell.length_c   1.000
_cell.angle_alpha   90.00
_cell.angle_beta   90.00
_cell.angle_gamma   90.00
#
_symmetry.space_group_name_H-M   'P 1'
#
loop_
_entity.id
_entity.type
_entity.pdbx_description
1 polymer ?
#
loop_
_entity_poly.entity_id
_entity_poly.type
_entity_poly.pdbx_seq_one_letter_code
_entity_poly.pdbx_strand_id
1 'polypeptide(L)'
;MPELRKKQKNAAIKLTVLFLLLYALITQQVLANSWIRRFDEWVYERDFLLITPSKTPTLVMLVDDLGLRSVTAFFLLLTAILISRRFKSWRPVNLSILSLILLNLIVGLSKLLFGRTKPSSGFDLFFTDSGLSYPSGHAANAVLTWGIIAYLIFRYSHKYPFEGMRLTWFVSIITTGVCLASLYRNTHWFSDLLGGLFIGSALLVAIIAVDRTIKSDRQPS
;
A
#
# COMPACT_ATOMS: atom_id res chain seq x y z
N MET A 1 -25.86 4.70 19.24
CA MET A 1 -25.13 3.79 18.35
C MET A 1 -25.29 4.10 16.84
N PRO A 2 -26.46 4.41 16.25
CA PRO A 2 -26.59 4.72 14.82
C PRO A 2 -25.78 5.95 14.37
N GLU A 3 -25.78 7.01 15.17
CA GLU A 3 -25.03 8.25 14.86
C GLU A 3 -23.52 8.04 14.84
N LEU A 4 -22.96 7.25 15.77
CA LEU A 4 -21.53 6.95 15.79
C LEU A 4 -21.09 6.19 14.52
N ARG A 5 -21.91 5.23 14.07
CA ARG A 5 -21.67 4.50 12.81
C ARG A 5 -21.73 5.44 11.60
N LYS A 6 -22.69 6.38 11.58
CA LYS A 6 -22.82 7.39 10.54
C LYS A 6 -21.59 8.30 10.50
N LYS A 7 -21.12 8.77 11.65
CA LYS A 7 -19.90 9.59 11.76
C LYS A 7 -18.66 8.83 11.26
N GLN A 8 -18.50 7.56 11.65
CA GLN A 8 -17.37 6.72 11.18
C GLN A 8 -17.43 6.48 9.68
N LYS A 9 -18.61 6.20 9.10
CA LYS A 9 -18.79 6.06 7.65
C LYS A 9 -18.42 7.33 6.91
N ASN A 10 -18.91 8.49 7.37
CA ASN A 10 -18.60 9.78 6.76
C ASN A 10 -17.10 10.11 6.85
N ALA A 11 -16.45 9.81 7.97
CA ALA A 11 -15.01 9.99 8.11
C ALA A 11 -14.22 9.10 7.12
N ALA A 12 -14.62 7.84 6.97
CA ALA A 12 -14.00 6.94 6.02
C ALA A 12 -14.17 7.41 4.57
N ILE A 13 -15.36 7.89 4.19
CA ILE A 13 -15.61 8.46 2.86
C ILE A 13 -14.70 9.68 2.64
N LYS A 14 -14.65 10.61 3.60
CA LYS A 14 -13.79 11.80 3.49
C LYS A 14 -12.31 11.43 3.33
N LEU A 15 -11.82 10.46 4.11
CA LEU A 15 -10.44 9.98 4.01
C LEU A 15 -10.16 9.30 2.68
N THR A 16 -11.06 8.44 2.19
CA THR A 16 -10.93 7.81 0.87
C THR A 16 -10.84 8.86 -0.23
N VAL A 17 -11.76 9.84 -0.21
CA VAL A 17 -11.76 10.95 -1.18
C VAL A 17 -10.49 11.78 -1.07
N LEU A 18 -10.02 12.09 0.14
CA LEU A 18 -8.77 12.82 0.36
C LEU A 18 -7.58 12.09 -0.28
N PHE A 19 -7.43 10.78 -0.02
CA PHE A 19 -6.33 10.01 -0.59
C PHE A 19 -6.43 9.90 -2.11
N LEU A 20 -7.63 9.78 -2.68
CA LEU A 20 -7.82 9.79 -4.13
C LEU A 20 -7.47 11.16 -4.74
N LEU A 21 -7.83 12.26 -4.08
CA LEU A 21 -7.45 13.61 -4.51
C LEU A 21 -5.93 13.81 -4.43
N LEU A 22 -5.29 13.34 -3.36
CA LEU A 22 -3.82 13.38 -3.24
C LEU A 22 -3.14 12.54 -4.31
N TYR A 23 -3.67 11.34 -4.61
CA TYR A 23 -3.19 10.52 -5.72
C TYR A 23 -3.33 11.24 -7.07
N ALA A 24 -4.50 11.82 -7.35
CA ALA A 24 -4.74 12.57 -8.58
C ALA A 24 -3.83 13.80 -8.68
N LEU A 25 -3.62 14.52 -7.58
CA LEU A 25 -2.74 15.68 -7.51
C LEU A 25 -1.29 15.28 -7.83
N ILE A 26 -0.75 14.24 -7.16
CA ILE A 26 0.61 13.76 -7.44
C ILE A 26 0.72 13.30 -8.89
N THR A 27 -0.26 12.53 -9.39
CA THR A 27 -0.28 12.08 -10.78
C THR A 27 -0.22 13.27 -11.75
N GLN A 28 -1.05 14.28 -11.54
CA GLN A 28 -1.05 15.49 -12.36
C GLN A 28 0.28 16.23 -12.30
N GLN A 29 0.88 16.37 -11.10
CA GLN A 29 2.17 17.03 -10.93
C GLN A 29 3.32 16.25 -11.60
N VAL A 30 3.28 14.94 -11.55
CA VAL A 30 4.27 14.07 -12.21
C VAL A 30 4.14 14.18 -13.74
N LEU A 31 2.92 14.12 -14.29
CA LEU A 31 2.68 14.25 -15.74
C LEU A 31 3.00 15.66 -16.28
N ALA A 32 2.74 16.70 -15.49
CA ALA A 32 3.00 18.10 -15.86
C ALA A 32 4.49 18.49 -15.80
N ASN A 33 5.42 17.59 -15.55
CA ASN A 33 6.84 17.86 -15.39
C ASN A 33 7.14 18.99 -14.38
N SER A 34 6.46 18.94 -13.22
CA SER A 34 6.50 19.99 -12.20
C SER A 34 7.68 19.84 -11.22
N TRP A 35 7.63 20.59 -10.11
CA TRP A 35 8.63 20.55 -9.05
C TRP A 35 8.85 19.14 -8.47
N ILE A 36 7.82 18.27 -8.47
CA ILE A 36 7.95 16.91 -7.92
C ILE A 36 8.89 16.02 -8.76
N ARG A 37 8.88 16.18 -10.11
CA ARG A 37 9.85 15.49 -10.96
C ARG A 37 11.26 16.01 -10.78
N ARG A 38 11.43 17.32 -10.61
CA ARG A 38 12.75 17.90 -10.25
C ARG A 38 13.25 17.38 -8.91
N PHE A 39 12.35 17.14 -7.97
CA PHE A 39 12.68 16.52 -6.70
C PHE A 39 13.07 15.04 -6.89
N ASP A 40 12.37 14.28 -7.74
CA ASP A 40 12.73 12.91 -8.11
C ASP A 40 14.16 12.86 -8.69
N GLU A 41 14.48 13.75 -9.64
CA GLU A 41 15.80 13.88 -10.23
C GLU A 41 16.86 14.24 -9.17
N TRP A 42 16.55 15.22 -8.33
CA TRP A 42 17.45 15.61 -7.24
C TRP A 42 17.73 14.46 -6.26
N VAL A 43 16.74 13.64 -5.91
CA VAL A 43 16.94 12.43 -5.08
C VAL A 43 17.80 11.42 -5.82
N TYR A 44 17.57 11.23 -7.12
CA TYR A 44 18.29 10.27 -7.95
C TYR A 44 19.77 10.66 -8.12
N GLU A 45 20.07 11.94 -8.33
CA GLU A 45 21.44 12.45 -8.53
C GLU A 45 22.31 12.38 -7.27
N ARG A 46 21.73 12.13 -6.11
CA ARG A 46 22.47 11.96 -4.86
C ARG A 46 23.10 10.59 -4.77
N ASP A 47 24.41 10.50 -5.09
CA ASP A 47 25.19 9.26 -5.16
C ASP A 47 25.08 8.35 -3.91
N PHE A 48 24.70 8.89 -2.75
CA PHE A 48 24.54 8.09 -1.55
C PHE A 48 23.39 7.07 -1.65
N LEU A 49 22.47 7.24 -2.61
CA LEU A 49 21.39 6.30 -2.92
C LEU A 49 21.77 5.36 -4.07
N LEU A 50 22.82 5.68 -4.84
CA LEU A 50 23.26 4.90 -5.99
C LEU A 50 24.07 3.68 -5.54
N ILE A 51 23.37 2.58 -5.30
CA ILE A 51 24.01 1.30 -5.04
C ILE A 51 23.68 0.35 -6.18
N THR A 52 24.73 -0.17 -6.80
CA THR A 52 24.56 -1.22 -7.81
C THR A 52 23.87 -2.42 -7.16
N PRO A 53 22.97 -3.13 -7.85
CA PRO A 53 22.25 -4.28 -7.32
C PRO A 53 23.15 -5.34 -6.64
N SER A 54 24.38 -5.50 -7.15
CA SER A 54 25.40 -6.41 -6.59
C SER A 54 25.96 -5.96 -5.23
N LYS A 55 25.73 -4.71 -4.80
CA LYS A 55 26.21 -4.15 -3.53
C LYS A 55 25.08 -3.86 -2.52
N THR A 56 23.82 -4.13 -2.89
CA THR A 56 22.69 -3.90 -1.98
C THR A 56 22.80 -4.83 -0.77
N PRO A 57 22.81 -4.31 0.48
CA PRO A 57 22.84 -5.14 1.66
C PRO A 57 21.63 -6.05 1.74
N THR A 58 21.84 -7.30 2.17
CA THR A 58 20.75 -8.30 2.28
C THR A 58 19.57 -7.80 3.12
N LEU A 59 19.85 -7.03 4.19
CA LEU A 59 18.79 -6.45 5.02
C LEU A 59 17.89 -5.51 4.23
N VAL A 60 18.45 -4.67 3.36
CA VAL A 60 17.65 -3.76 2.51
C VAL A 60 16.79 -4.56 1.53
N MET A 61 17.32 -5.64 0.96
CA MET A 61 16.54 -6.54 0.10
C MET A 61 15.37 -7.18 0.84
N LEU A 62 15.62 -7.69 2.04
CA LEU A 62 14.57 -8.30 2.87
C LEU A 62 13.47 -7.29 3.27
N VAL A 63 13.86 -6.04 3.56
CA VAL A 63 12.89 -4.98 3.86
C VAL A 63 12.07 -4.61 2.63
N ASP A 64 12.70 -4.49 1.45
CA ASP A 64 11.99 -4.22 0.19
C ASP A 64 11.02 -5.35 -0.17
N ASP A 65 11.40 -6.61 0.08
CA ASP A 65 10.57 -7.79 -0.15
C ASP A 65 9.28 -7.81 0.69
N LEU A 66 9.23 -7.07 1.82
CA LEU A 66 7.98 -6.87 2.56
C LEU A 66 6.92 -6.06 1.78
N GLY A 67 7.30 -5.41 0.69
CA GLY A 67 6.39 -4.80 -0.28
C GLY A 67 6.12 -5.68 -1.50
N LEU A 68 6.84 -6.80 -1.65
CA LEU A 68 6.71 -7.71 -2.79
C LEU A 68 5.34 -8.39 -2.78
N ARG A 69 4.67 -8.43 -3.93
CA ARG A 69 3.30 -8.97 -4.07
C ARG A 69 3.16 -10.40 -3.56
N SER A 70 4.11 -11.29 -3.87
CA SER A 70 4.09 -12.68 -3.44
C SER A 70 4.21 -12.81 -1.92
N VAL A 71 5.11 -12.05 -1.30
CA VAL A 71 5.36 -12.06 0.14
C VAL A 71 4.15 -11.52 0.90
N THR A 72 3.65 -10.36 0.50
CA THR A 72 2.49 -9.74 1.15
C THR A 72 1.22 -10.58 1.00
N ALA A 73 0.99 -11.15 -0.20
CA ALA A 73 -0.15 -12.03 -0.44
C ALA A 73 -0.08 -13.31 0.40
N PHE A 74 1.11 -13.91 0.52
CA PHE A 74 1.32 -15.09 1.36
C PHE A 74 0.93 -14.82 2.82
N PHE A 75 1.49 -13.77 3.43
CA PHE A 75 1.19 -13.44 4.83
C PHE A 75 -0.28 -13.04 5.04
N LEU A 76 -0.88 -12.31 4.10
CA LEU A 76 -2.28 -11.93 4.16
C LEU A 76 -3.20 -13.16 4.12
N LEU A 77 -2.99 -14.05 3.15
CA LEU A 77 -3.82 -15.24 3.00
C LEU A 77 -3.61 -16.22 4.15
N LEU A 78 -2.37 -16.40 4.62
CA LEU A 78 -2.09 -17.22 5.80
C LEU A 78 -2.84 -16.71 7.03
N THR A 79 -2.74 -15.40 7.31
CA THR A 79 -3.46 -14.77 8.43
C THR A 79 -4.97 -14.94 8.28
N ALA A 80 -5.50 -14.70 7.08
CA ALA A 80 -6.93 -14.82 6.80
C ALA A 80 -7.44 -16.25 6.98
N ILE A 81 -6.69 -17.26 6.52
CA ILE A 81 -7.03 -18.68 6.67
C ILE A 81 -7.02 -19.10 8.14
N LEU A 82 -5.99 -18.69 8.91
CA LEU A 82 -5.91 -19.01 10.34
C LEU A 82 -7.09 -18.41 11.12
N ILE A 83 -7.44 -17.16 10.85
CA ILE A 83 -8.60 -16.50 11.46
C ILE A 83 -9.90 -17.18 11.01
N SER A 84 -10.04 -17.49 9.72
CA SER A 84 -11.23 -18.15 9.18
C SER A 84 -11.49 -19.51 9.82
N ARG A 85 -10.44 -20.32 10.00
CA ARG A 85 -10.53 -21.62 10.69
C ARG A 85 -10.95 -21.45 12.14
N ARG A 86 -10.35 -20.50 12.87
CA ARG A 86 -10.64 -20.26 14.29
C ARG A 86 -12.07 -19.78 14.53
N PHE A 87 -12.60 -18.91 13.66
CA PHE A 87 -13.92 -18.31 13.81
C PHE A 87 -15.00 -18.95 12.92
N LYS A 88 -14.66 -20.01 12.19
CA LYS A 88 -15.55 -20.75 11.26
C LYS A 88 -16.27 -19.80 10.27
N SER A 89 -15.55 -18.82 9.75
CA SER A 89 -16.06 -17.81 8.83
C SER A 89 -15.13 -17.62 7.63
N TRP A 90 -15.66 -17.63 6.43
CA TRP A 90 -14.93 -17.37 5.19
C TRP A 90 -14.67 -15.88 4.92
N ARG A 91 -15.27 -15.00 5.70
CA ARG A 91 -15.18 -13.55 5.51
C ARG A 91 -13.76 -13.00 5.48
N PRO A 92 -12.83 -13.38 6.39
CA PRO A 92 -11.44 -12.92 6.31
C PRO A 92 -10.76 -13.28 4.98
N VAL A 93 -11.00 -14.49 4.47
CA VAL A 93 -10.43 -14.95 3.19
C VAL A 93 -11.03 -14.16 2.03
N ASN A 94 -12.34 -14.00 1.97
CA ASN A 94 -13.01 -13.26 0.90
C ASN A 94 -12.56 -11.80 0.87
N LEU A 95 -12.42 -11.16 2.05
CA LEU A 95 -11.93 -9.79 2.16
C LEU A 95 -10.49 -9.68 1.64
N SER A 96 -9.63 -10.63 2.00
CA SER A 96 -8.23 -10.66 1.57
C SER A 96 -8.10 -10.84 0.06
N ILE A 97 -8.83 -11.79 -0.53
CA ILE A 97 -8.83 -12.02 -1.97
C ILE A 97 -9.34 -10.79 -2.71
N LEU A 98 -10.46 -10.20 -2.27
CA LEU A 98 -10.99 -8.97 -2.87
C LEU A 98 -9.97 -7.83 -2.81
N SER A 99 -9.29 -7.65 -1.67
CA SER A 99 -8.26 -6.62 -1.50
C SER A 99 -7.11 -6.81 -2.49
N LEU A 100 -6.62 -8.04 -2.67
CA LEU A 100 -5.55 -8.35 -3.61
C LEU A 100 -5.98 -8.12 -5.06
N ILE A 101 -7.20 -8.54 -5.44
CA ILE A 101 -7.73 -8.33 -6.79
C ILE A 101 -7.84 -6.83 -7.10
N LEU A 102 -8.47 -6.06 -6.21
CA LEU A 102 -8.67 -4.61 -6.41
C LEU A 102 -7.33 -3.87 -6.50
N LEU A 103 -6.38 -4.19 -5.61
CA LEU A 103 -5.06 -3.58 -5.64
C LEU A 103 -4.34 -3.86 -6.97
N ASN A 104 -4.28 -5.13 -7.37
CA ASN A 104 -3.60 -5.53 -8.60
C ASN A 104 -4.25 -4.93 -9.85
N LEU A 105 -5.59 -4.88 -9.87
CA LEU A 105 -6.33 -4.27 -10.97
C LEU A 105 -6.02 -2.76 -11.07
N ILE A 106 -6.17 -2.02 -9.97
CA ILE A 106 -6.03 -0.56 -9.99
C ILE A 106 -4.57 -0.15 -10.24
N VAL A 107 -3.62 -0.74 -9.50
CA VAL A 107 -2.20 -0.43 -9.70
C VAL A 107 -1.71 -0.92 -11.06
N GLY A 108 -2.14 -2.10 -11.51
CA GLY A 108 -1.79 -2.64 -12.82
C GLY A 108 -2.30 -1.76 -13.97
N LEU A 109 -3.58 -1.37 -13.94
CA LEU A 109 -4.14 -0.45 -14.93
C LEU A 109 -3.43 0.90 -14.92
N SER A 110 -3.14 1.47 -13.74
CA SER A 110 -2.39 2.73 -13.64
C SER A 110 -1.00 2.62 -14.26
N LYS A 111 -0.28 1.51 -14.05
CA LYS A 111 1.03 1.27 -14.65
C LYS A 111 0.97 1.21 -16.17
N LEU A 112 -0.02 0.53 -16.71
CA LEU A 112 -0.24 0.44 -18.16
C LEU A 112 -0.63 1.80 -18.76
N LEU A 113 -1.43 2.60 -18.04
CA LEU A 113 -1.86 3.92 -18.49
C LEU A 113 -0.72 4.94 -18.52
N PHE A 114 0.18 4.93 -17.53
CA PHE A 114 1.22 5.95 -17.41
C PHE A 114 2.55 5.53 -18.01
N GLY A 115 2.87 4.24 -18.08
CA GLY A 115 4.06 3.72 -18.75
C GLY A 115 5.37 4.41 -18.33
N ARG A 116 5.55 4.76 -17.04
CA ARG A 116 6.74 5.50 -16.56
C ARG A 116 7.94 4.57 -16.40
N THR A 117 9.10 5.01 -16.88
CA THR A 117 10.37 4.29 -16.70
C THR A 117 10.88 4.36 -15.27
N LYS A 118 11.74 3.40 -14.87
CA LYS A 118 12.38 3.36 -13.55
C LYS A 118 13.59 4.29 -13.48
N PRO A 119 14.00 4.76 -12.27
CA PRO A 119 15.25 5.50 -12.11
C PRO A 119 16.47 4.77 -12.67
N SER A 120 16.54 3.46 -12.49
CA SER A 120 17.64 2.61 -12.98
C SER A 120 17.81 2.60 -14.50
N SER A 121 16.85 3.10 -15.28
CA SER A 121 16.98 3.29 -16.72
C SER A 121 17.78 4.55 -17.11
N GLY A 122 18.03 5.45 -16.17
CA GLY A 122 18.67 6.74 -16.39
C GLY A 122 17.79 7.80 -17.03
N PHE A 123 16.52 7.48 -17.36
CA PHE A 123 15.60 8.38 -18.03
C PHE A 123 14.22 8.36 -17.34
N ASP A 124 13.61 9.53 -17.18
CA ASP A 124 12.24 9.67 -16.69
C ASP A 124 11.27 9.93 -17.86
N LEU A 125 10.88 8.84 -18.52
CA LEU A 125 9.97 8.85 -19.67
C LEU A 125 8.60 8.30 -19.26
N PHE A 126 7.55 8.76 -19.93
CA PHE A 126 6.17 8.33 -19.77
C PHE A 126 5.61 7.73 -21.06
N PHE A 127 4.52 6.99 -20.93
CA PHE A 127 3.82 6.34 -22.03
C PHE A 127 4.70 5.38 -22.83
N THR A 128 5.66 4.74 -22.14
CA THR A 128 6.53 3.72 -22.74
C THR A 128 5.95 2.32 -22.53
N ASP A 129 6.12 1.43 -23.50
CA ASP A 129 5.63 0.04 -23.42
C ASP A 129 6.31 -0.77 -22.32
N SER A 130 7.54 -0.42 -21.96
CA SER A 130 8.32 -1.09 -20.92
C SER A 130 8.26 -0.40 -19.55
N GLY A 131 7.65 0.78 -19.46
CA GLY A 131 7.60 1.60 -18.26
C GLY A 131 6.50 1.14 -17.30
N LEU A 132 6.87 0.58 -16.16
CA LEU A 132 5.92 0.10 -15.14
C LEU A 132 6.25 0.63 -13.74
N SER A 133 6.86 1.84 -13.65
CA SER A 133 7.30 2.40 -12.37
C SER A 133 6.15 3.02 -11.58
N TYR A 134 5.34 3.86 -12.21
CA TYR A 134 4.27 4.63 -11.56
C TYR A 134 2.90 3.96 -11.63
N PRO A 135 2.14 3.93 -10.54
CA PRO A 135 2.56 4.13 -9.15
C PRO A 135 3.33 2.92 -8.60
N SER A 136 4.06 3.10 -7.49
CA SER A 136 4.81 2.02 -6.86
C SER A 136 3.90 0.90 -6.36
N GLY A 137 4.11 -0.30 -6.89
CA GLY A 137 3.43 -1.50 -6.40
C GLY A 137 3.90 -1.93 -5.01
N HIS A 138 5.20 -1.74 -4.67
CA HIS A 138 5.74 -2.08 -3.35
C HIS A 138 5.10 -1.22 -2.26
N ALA A 139 5.04 0.10 -2.45
CA ALA A 139 4.41 1.00 -1.50
C ALA A 139 2.90 0.72 -1.33
N ALA A 140 2.18 0.50 -2.44
CA ALA A 140 0.76 0.19 -2.42
C ALA A 140 0.47 -1.17 -1.75
N ASN A 141 1.26 -2.21 -2.04
CA ASN A 141 1.16 -3.51 -1.37
C ASN A 141 1.45 -3.40 0.13
N ALA A 142 2.54 -2.69 0.50
CA ALA A 142 2.92 -2.56 1.90
C ALA A 142 1.79 -1.93 2.72
N VAL A 143 1.25 -0.79 2.32
CA VAL A 143 0.20 -0.12 3.09
C VAL A 143 -1.11 -0.90 3.09
N LEU A 144 -1.56 -1.43 1.95
CA LEU A 144 -2.85 -2.13 1.87
C LEU A 144 -2.80 -3.49 2.56
N THR A 145 -1.85 -4.34 2.19
CA THR A 145 -1.88 -5.74 2.66
C THR A 145 -1.52 -5.86 4.13
N TRP A 146 -0.48 -5.18 4.62
CA TRP A 146 -0.21 -5.13 6.06
C TRP A 146 -1.32 -4.40 6.83
N GLY A 147 -1.94 -3.39 6.22
CA GLY A 147 -3.13 -2.72 6.78
C GLY A 147 -4.32 -3.67 6.94
N ILE A 148 -4.62 -4.52 5.95
CA ILE A 148 -5.69 -5.53 6.07
C ILE A 148 -5.32 -6.61 7.09
N ILE A 149 -4.06 -7.07 7.14
CA ILE A 149 -3.59 -8.00 8.19
C ILE A 149 -3.85 -7.40 9.58
N ALA A 150 -3.39 -6.17 9.81
CA ALA A 150 -3.60 -5.46 11.07
C ALA A 150 -5.10 -5.30 11.40
N TYR A 151 -5.91 -4.95 10.40
CA TYR A 151 -7.36 -4.85 10.56
C TYR A 151 -8.01 -6.18 10.95
N LEU A 152 -7.63 -7.29 10.30
CA LEU A 152 -8.14 -8.62 10.62
C LEU A 152 -7.75 -9.03 12.04
N ILE A 153 -6.49 -8.84 12.43
CA ILE A 153 -6.03 -9.11 13.79
C ILE A 153 -6.84 -8.29 14.79
N PHE A 154 -6.95 -6.97 14.59
CA PHE A 154 -7.72 -6.10 15.46
C PHE A 154 -9.18 -6.52 15.54
N ARG A 155 -9.82 -6.80 14.41
CA ARG A 155 -11.24 -7.16 14.34
C ARG A 155 -11.56 -8.46 15.08
N TYR A 156 -10.70 -9.47 14.97
CA TYR A 156 -10.95 -10.82 15.47
C TYR A 156 -10.26 -11.15 16.80
N SER A 157 -9.15 -10.47 17.13
CA SER A 157 -8.33 -10.79 18.29
C SER A 157 -8.26 -9.68 19.35
N HIS A 158 -8.91 -8.52 19.10
CA HIS A 158 -8.82 -7.35 19.98
C HIS A 158 -9.10 -7.68 21.44
N LYS A 159 -8.06 -7.70 22.27
CA LYS A 159 -8.13 -8.02 23.71
C LYS A 159 -7.51 -6.94 24.60
N TYR A 160 -6.66 -6.08 24.06
CA TYR A 160 -5.84 -5.14 24.82
C TYR A 160 -6.15 -3.69 24.45
N PRO A 161 -6.11 -2.76 25.44
CA PRO A 161 -6.15 -1.34 25.17
C PRO A 161 -4.96 -0.96 24.26
N PHE A 162 -5.15 0.03 23.39
CA PHE A 162 -4.15 0.52 22.45
C PHE A 162 -3.65 -0.47 21.37
N GLU A 163 -4.26 -1.66 21.21
CA GLU A 163 -3.88 -2.63 20.19
C GLU A 163 -3.96 -2.03 18.78
N GLY A 164 -5.02 -1.27 18.48
CA GLY A 164 -5.18 -0.60 17.20
C GLY A 164 -4.04 0.39 16.91
N MET A 165 -3.58 1.13 17.90
CA MET A 165 -2.46 2.07 17.74
C MET A 165 -1.14 1.33 17.49
N ARG A 166 -0.86 0.24 18.22
CA ARG A 166 0.34 -0.60 17.99
C ARG A 166 0.36 -1.18 16.59
N LEU A 167 -0.78 -1.69 16.10
CA LEU A 167 -0.90 -2.24 14.75
C LEU A 167 -0.73 -1.14 13.68
N THR A 168 -1.23 0.06 13.91
CA THR A 168 -0.99 1.20 13.01
C THR A 168 0.49 1.55 12.93
N TRP A 169 1.19 1.65 14.06
CA TRP A 169 2.62 1.89 14.10
C TRP A 169 3.41 0.79 13.37
N PHE A 170 3.05 -0.48 13.58
CA PHE A 170 3.66 -1.60 12.88
C PHE A 170 3.54 -1.48 11.36
N VAL A 171 2.33 -1.20 10.85
CA VAL A 171 2.11 -0.99 9.41
C VAL A 171 2.91 0.20 8.89
N SER A 172 2.93 1.31 9.64
CA SER A 172 3.67 2.53 9.26
C SER A 172 5.18 2.27 9.17
N ILE A 173 5.75 1.55 10.13
CA ILE A 173 7.18 1.21 10.14
C ILE A 173 7.53 0.33 8.93
N ILE A 174 6.76 -0.74 8.67
CA ILE A 174 6.99 -1.60 7.50
C ILE A 174 6.88 -0.78 6.22
N THR A 175 5.82 -0.02 6.05
CA THR A 175 5.58 0.75 4.82
C THR A 175 6.68 1.78 4.58
N THR A 176 7.11 2.49 5.63
CA THR A 176 8.23 3.44 5.54
C THR A 176 9.54 2.72 5.18
N GLY A 177 9.81 1.58 5.83
CA GLY A 177 10.99 0.77 5.52
C GLY A 177 11.01 0.32 4.06
N VAL A 178 9.90 -0.20 3.53
CA VAL A 178 9.76 -0.59 2.12
C VAL A 178 10.00 0.60 1.19
N CYS A 179 9.43 1.77 1.47
CA CYS A 179 9.65 2.96 0.66
C CYS A 179 11.12 3.38 0.65
N LEU A 180 11.77 3.40 1.82
CA LEU A 180 13.20 3.74 1.91
C LEU A 180 14.08 2.72 1.20
N ALA A 181 13.78 1.42 1.33
CA ALA A 181 14.51 0.37 0.64
C ALA A 181 14.36 0.47 -0.88
N SER A 182 13.16 0.77 -1.38
CA SER A 182 12.91 0.98 -2.82
C SER A 182 13.64 2.20 -3.38
N LEU A 183 13.74 3.29 -2.60
CA LEU A 183 14.57 4.46 -2.98
C LEU A 183 16.05 4.08 -3.01
N TYR A 184 16.54 3.44 -1.96
CA TYR A 184 17.93 3.00 -1.85
C TYR A 184 18.36 2.08 -3.01
N ARG A 185 17.43 1.27 -3.53
CA ARG A 185 17.66 0.37 -4.67
C ARG A 185 17.43 1.02 -6.02
N ASN A 186 17.05 2.27 -6.10
CA ASN A 186 16.66 2.97 -7.34
C ASN A 186 15.62 2.21 -8.18
N THR A 187 14.71 1.50 -7.52
CA THR A 187 13.63 0.77 -8.20
C THR A 187 12.42 1.64 -8.48
N HIS A 188 12.26 2.74 -7.74
CA HIS A 188 11.16 3.68 -7.85
C HIS A 188 11.61 5.12 -7.63
N TRP A 189 10.98 6.05 -8.32
CA TRP A 189 11.05 7.47 -8.04
C TRP A 189 10.32 7.79 -6.72
N PHE A 190 10.70 8.87 -6.05
CA PHE A 190 10.03 9.27 -4.81
C PHE A 190 8.52 9.51 -5.01
N SER A 191 8.15 10.17 -6.12
CA SER A 191 6.74 10.40 -6.48
C SER A 191 5.97 9.10 -6.81
N ASP A 192 6.64 8.04 -7.32
CA ASP A 192 6.00 6.74 -7.50
C ASP A 192 5.56 6.15 -6.16
N LEU A 193 6.41 6.30 -5.14
CA LEU A 193 6.11 5.82 -3.78
C LEU A 193 4.93 6.59 -3.18
N LEU A 194 4.89 7.92 -3.32
CA LEU A 194 3.75 8.73 -2.89
C LEU A 194 2.46 8.31 -3.59
N GLY A 195 2.51 8.11 -4.92
CA GLY A 195 1.36 7.61 -5.67
C GLY A 195 0.89 6.24 -5.16
N GLY A 196 1.83 5.32 -4.92
CA GLY A 196 1.54 4.01 -4.34
C GLY A 196 0.93 4.08 -2.94
N LEU A 197 1.47 4.94 -2.06
CA LEU A 197 0.96 5.15 -0.72
C LEU A 197 -0.48 5.70 -0.73
N PHE A 198 -0.75 6.70 -1.55
CA PHE A 198 -2.08 7.32 -1.59
C PHE A 198 -3.13 6.38 -2.16
N ILE A 199 -2.87 5.71 -3.27
CA ILE A 199 -3.85 4.76 -3.85
C ILE A 199 -4.05 3.55 -2.94
N GLY A 200 -2.98 3.00 -2.33
CA GLY A 200 -3.07 1.91 -1.37
C GLY A 200 -3.85 2.30 -0.11
N SER A 201 -3.63 3.52 0.41
CA SER A 201 -4.37 4.04 1.59
C SER A 201 -5.85 4.28 1.27
N ALA A 202 -6.17 4.81 0.08
CA ALA A 202 -7.56 4.98 -0.35
C ALA A 202 -8.30 3.65 -0.38
N LEU A 203 -7.69 2.62 -0.98
CA LEU A 203 -8.23 1.26 -1.02
C LEU A 203 -8.38 0.65 0.37
N LEU A 204 -7.38 0.79 1.23
CA LEU A 204 -7.41 0.29 2.60
C LEU A 204 -8.61 0.86 3.37
N VAL A 205 -8.78 2.18 3.35
CA VAL A 205 -9.87 2.86 4.06
C VAL A 205 -11.22 2.45 3.48
N ALA A 206 -11.35 2.41 2.15
CA ALA A 206 -12.60 2.03 1.47
C ALA A 206 -13.00 0.58 1.79
N ILE A 207 -12.08 -0.37 1.69
CA ILE A 207 -12.33 -1.79 1.96
C ILE A 207 -12.74 -2.02 3.41
N ILE A 208 -12.02 -1.41 4.37
CA ILE A 208 -12.37 -1.49 5.79
C ILE A 208 -13.74 -0.86 6.05
N ALA A 209 -14.06 0.27 5.43
CA ALA A 209 -15.36 0.92 5.59
C ALA A 209 -16.49 0.04 5.09
N VAL A 210 -16.35 -0.58 3.91
CA VAL A 210 -17.33 -1.52 3.36
C VAL A 210 -17.48 -2.74 4.28
N ASP A 211 -16.37 -3.36 4.71
CA ASP A 211 -16.44 -4.52 5.59
C ASP A 211 -17.13 -4.21 6.92
N ARG A 212 -16.97 -3.00 7.49
CA ARG A 212 -17.65 -2.58 8.73
C ARG A 212 -19.16 -2.37 8.58
N THR A 213 -19.68 -2.23 7.37
CA THR A 213 -21.13 -2.14 7.13
C THR A 213 -21.83 -3.48 7.31
N ILE A 214 -21.11 -4.59 7.14
CA ILE A 214 -21.61 -5.95 7.27
C ILE A 214 -21.56 -6.35 8.74
N LYS A 215 -22.63 -6.99 9.26
CA LYS A 215 -22.69 -7.45 10.65
C LYS A 215 -21.49 -8.36 10.96
N SER A 216 -20.99 -8.26 12.20
CA SER A 216 -19.91 -9.15 12.66
C SER A 216 -20.41 -10.59 12.72
N ASP A 217 -19.60 -11.51 12.24
CA ASP A 217 -19.74 -12.95 12.34
C ASP A 217 -19.08 -13.51 13.62
N ARG A 218 -18.58 -12.63 14.49
CA ARG A 218 -18.19 -13.02 15.85
C ARG A 218 -19.44 -13.51 16.59
N GLN A 219 -19.42 -14.76 17.02
CA GLN A 219 -20.33 -15.19 18.08
C GLN A 219 -19.89 -14.51 19.38
N PRO A 220 -20.82 -13.94 20.18
CA PRO A 220 -20.48 -13.53 21.52
C PRO A 220 -19.98 -14.77 22.28
N SER A 221 -18.74 -14.70 22.75
CA SER A 221 -18.17 -15.67 23.69
C SER A 221 -18.81 -15.54 25.03
#